data_2059db2ff63f9b4a68e70d4906554b52
#
_entry.id   2059db2ff63f9b4a68e70d4906554b52
#
_cell.length_a   1.000
_cell.length_b   1.000
_cell.length_c   1.000
_cell.angle_alpha   90.00
_cell.angle_beta   90.00
_cell.angle_gamma   90.00
#
_symmetry.space_group_name_H-M   'P 1'
#
loop_
_entity.id
_entity.type
_entity.pdbx_description
1 polymer ?
#
loop_
_entity_poly.entity_id
_entity_poly.type
_entity_poly.pdbx_seq_one_letter_code
_entity_poly.pdbx_strand_id
1 'polypeptide(L)'
;SVLVNEMTFEGISSIDAQDHTDYVVGGSDWRIIDSGAESYGISFIRTEILTSSEASTLIGGSGSDHFIIEDTHSIATNGMTFNNITSVVGGGGIDDVQYDSGSWSVQQENEINLRGIAFSDIESINVNNSEGITERTLYGSSSDDSFFLEDENTVRINGITYYGIGLIDARTGGVDTIAGSDTWNILATGTEALDIEIKNVDKVISDESGQLIGTGADDIFNLVVSEEGDSAVMINDITFSNISLVSGGQGEDLVTTELSQTWYLADDGSVLGNDINFSEVERINSSLSRVVGTLKEDSFEVVDGTRSVIANDILFENVDEVDGNSSVGFNDELTIISDSMVTISNQGGVSTLDRPRTLSEEGL
;
A
#
# COMPACT_ATOMS: atom_id res chain seq x y z
N SER A 1 -32.60 -43.11 2.62
CA SER A 1 -32.67 -43.92 3.84
C SER A 1 -31.58 -43.51 4.81
N VAL A 2 -31.85 -43.66 6.09
CA VAL A 2 -30.93 -43.38 7.20
C VAL A 2 -30.63 -44.68 7.92
N LEU A 3 -29.39 -44.92 8.31
CA LEU A 3 -28.97 -46.11 9.07
C LEU A 3 -28.56 -45.68 10.48
N VAL A 4 -29.20 -46.20 11.49
CA VAL A 4 -28.89 -45.97 12.91
C VAL A 4 -28.82 -47.33 13.61
N ASN A 5 -27.70 -47.64 14.27
CA ASN A 5 -27.52 -48.91 14.99
C ASN A 5 -27.90 -50.14 14.13
N GLU A 6 -27.45 -50.18 12.89
CA GLU A 6 -27.74 -51.24 11.89
C GLU A 6 -29.22 -51.32 11.45
N MET A 7 -30.06 -50.41 11.87
CA MET A 7 -31.46 -50.31 11.42
C MET A 7 -31.60 -49.26 10.30
N THR A 8 -32.23 -49.64 9.21
CA THR A 8 -32.55 -48.75 8.10
C THR A 8 -33.91 -48.11 8.29
N PHE A 9 -33.92 -46.77 8.14
CA PHE A 9 -35.14 -45.96 8.18
C PHE A 9 -35.38 -45.35 6.79
N GLU A 10 -36.58 -45.43 6.28
CA GLU A 10 -36.98 -44.87 5.00
C GLU A 10 -38.04 -43.78 5.19
N GLY A 11 -38.08 -42.81 4.28
CA GLY A 11 -39.03 -41.71 4.31
C GLY A 11 -38.79 -40.70 5.44
N ILE A 12 -37.56 -40.62 5.96
CA ILE A 12 -37.19 -39.69 7.01
C ILE A 12 -36.86 -38.34 6.36
N SER A 13 -37.47 -37.28 6.85
CA SER A 13 -37.21 -35.89 6.41
C SER A 13 -36.49 -35.04 7.47
N SER A 14 -36.42 -35.52 8.71
CA SER A 14 -35.75 -34.82 9.80
C SER A 14 -35.17 -35.76 10.82
N ILE A 15 -33.99 -35.43 11.33
CA ILE A 15 -33.33 -36.12 12.47
C ILE A 15 -33.08 -35.05 13.53
N ASP A 16 -33.53 -35.33 14.74
CA ASP A 16 -33.34 -34.46 15.90
C ASP A 16 -32.52 -35.24 16.95
N ALA A 17 -31.28 -34.80 17.17
CA ALA A 17 -30.28 -35.55 17.91
C ALA A 17 -30.39 -35.37 19.43
N GLN A 18 -30.97 -34.39 20.02
CA GLN A 18 -31.17 -34.15 21.46
C GLN A 18 -29.92 -33.64 22.21
N ASP A 19 -29.55 -34.23 23.34
CA ASP A 19 -28.67 -33.57 24.34
C ASP A 19 -27.26 -34.18 24.49
N HIS A 20 -26.76 -34.92 23.53
CA HIS A 20 -25.42 -35.53 23.56
C HIS A 20 -24.64 -35.13 22.31
N THR A 21 -23.33 -35.33 22.32
CA THR A 21 -22.53 -35.12 21.10
C THR A 21 -22.89 -36.18 20.07
N ASP A 22 -23.53 -35.76 19.02
CA ASP A 22 -24.05 -36.65 17.98
C ASP A 22 -23.22 -36.52 16.68
N TYR A 23 -23.06 -37.68 16.07
CA TYR A 23 -22.26 -37.84 14.85
C TYR A 23 -23.14 -38.32 13.71
N VAL A 24 -23.09 -37.61 12.61
CA VAL A 24 -23.68 -38.03 11.34
C VAL A 24 -22.58 -38.29 10.33
N VAL A 25 -22.58 -39.42 9.69
CA VAL A 25 -21.66 -39.79 8.63
C VAL A 25 -22.43 -40.06 7.35
N GLY A 26 -22.07 -39.41 6.29
CA GLY A 26 -22.74 -39.49 4.99
C GLY A 26 -23.02 -38.11 4.46
N GLY A 27 -23.69 -38.02 3.35
CA GLY A 27 -23.88 -36.73 2.66
C GLY A 27 -22.77 -36.42 1.67
N SER A 28 -23.09 -35.65 0.66
CA SER A 28 -22.10 -35.10 -0.30
C SER A 28 -22.03 -33.60 -0.22
N ASP A 29 -23.17 -32.94 0.03
CA ASP A 29 -23.23 -31.48 0.19
C ASP A 29 -24.10 -31.16 1.39
N TRP A 30 -23.71 -30.20 2.15
CA TRP A 30 -24.42 -29.71 3.33
C TRP A 30 -24.88 -28.28 3.08
N ARG A 31 -26.11 -28.01 3.47
CA ARG A 31 -26.67 -26.64 3.46
C ARG A 31 -27.01 -26.23 4.88
N ILE A 32 -26.62 -25.07 5.29
CA ILE A 32 -27.03 -24.44 6.55
C ILE A 32 -28.50 -24.02 6.43
N ILE A 33 -29.29 -24.34 7.41
CA ILE A 33 -30.69 -23.91 7.57
C ILE A 33 -30.90 -23.34 8.97
N ASP A 34 -31.98 -22.60 9.18
CA ASP A 34 -32.25 -21.90 10.46
C ASP A 34 -32.23 -22.84 11.68
N SER A 35 -32.54 -24.10 11.50
CA SER A 35 -32.63 -25.10 12.59
C SER A 35 -31.44 -26.08 12.66
N GLY A 36 -30.43 -25.94 11.81
CA GLY A 36 -29.30 -26.86 11.75
C GLY A 36 -28.71 -26.99 10.35
N ALA A 37 -28.58 -28.20 9.84
CA ALA A 37 -28.06 -28.46 8.50
C ALA A 37 -29.00 -29.41 7.71
N GLU A 38 -28.87 -29.38 6.39
CA GLU A 38 -29.59 -30.25 5.48
C GLU A 38 -28.64 -30.95 4.50
N SER A 39 -28.87 -32.24 4.26
CA SER A 39 -28.25 -32.98 3.16
C SER A 39 -29.24 -34.04 2.63
N TYR A 40 -29.27 -34.26 1.33
CA TYR A 40 -30.21 -35.19 0.66
C TYR A 40 -31.68 -34.97 1.01
N GLY A 41 -32.11 -33.74 1.32
CA GLY A 41 -33.48 -33.44 1.74
C GLY A 41 -33.85 -33.94 3.14
N ILE A 42 -32.87 -34.24 3.96
CA ILE A 42 -33.01 -34.56 5.37
C ILE A 42 -32.44 -33.45 6.22
N SER A 43 -33.23 -32.86 7.10
CA SER A 43 -32.80 -31.86 8.06
C SER A 43 -32.20 -32.52 9.30
N PHE A 44 -31.05 -32.04 9.72
CA PHE A 44 -30.32 -32.45 10.92
C PHE A 44 -30.39 -31.32 11.94
N ILE A 45 -31.01 -31.58 13.08
CA ILE A 45 -31.28 -30.60 14.13
C ILE A 45 -30.53 -31.01 15.38
N ARG A 46 -29.84 -30.08 16.04
CA ARG A 46 -29.03 -30.34 17.25
C ARG A 46 -27.97 -31.44 17.04
N THR A 47 -27.35 -31.48 15.89
CA THR A 47 -26.25 -32.38 15.56
C THR A 47 -24.95 -31.59 15.57
N GLU A 48 -23.94 -32.05 16.30
CA GLU A 48 -22.70 -31.29 16.47
C GLU A 48 -21.66 -31.63 15.44
N ILE A 49 -21.59 -32.88 14.97
CA ILE A 49 -20.52 -33.31 14.06
C ILE A 49 -21.12 -34.03 12.84
N LEU A 50 -20.86 -33.43 11.69
CA LEU A 50 -21.29 -33.92 10.39
C LEU A 50 -20.05 -34.22 9.53
N THR A 51 -19.92 -35.45 9.09
CA THR A 51 -18.78 -35.90 8.30
C THR A 51 -19.26 -36.42 6.95
N SER A 52 -18.77 -35.79 5.89
CA SER A 52 -19.06 -36.27 4.54
C SER A 52 -18.31 -37.54 4.22
N SER A 53 -18.93 -38.40 3.46
CA SER A 53 -18.31 -39.66 2.98
C SER A 53 -17.27 -39.42 1.89
N GLU A 54 -17.33 -38.28 1.20
CA GLU A 54 -16.47 -37.85 0.11
C GLU A 54 -16.17 -36.36 0.28
N ALA A 55 -15.28 -35.82 -0.56
CA ALA A 55 -15.07 -34.39 -0.67
C ALA A 55 -16.39 -33.66 -0.98
N SER A 56 -16.76 -32.68 -0.19
CA SER A 56 -18.09 -32.08 -0.24
C SER A 56 -18.07 -30.55 -0.14
N THR A 57 -19.20 -29.95 -0.51
CA THR A 57 -19.47 -28.54 -0.39
C THR A 57 -20.34 -28.24 0.83
N LEU A 58 -19.94 -27.24 1.60
CA LEU A 58 -20.78 -26.60 2.62
C LEU A 58 -21.36 -25.31 2.04
N ILE A 59 -22.66 -25.18 2.06
CA ILE A 59 -23.41 -24.03 1.54
C ILE A 59 -24.04 -23.29 2.71
N GLY A 60 -23.74 -22.04 2.90
CA GLY A 60 -24.37 -21.16 3.87
C GLY A 60 -25.85 -20.94 3.64
N GLY A 61 -26.48 -20.26 4.57
CA GLY A 61 -27.89 -19.94 4.55
C GLY A 61 -28.25 -18.76 3.67
N SER A 62 -29.31 -18.06 4.04
CA SER A 62 -29.72 -16.80 3.41
C SER A 62 -29.40 -15.56 4.27
N GLY A 63 -28.87 -15.79 5.47
CA GLY A 63 -28.41 -14.75 6.38
C GLY A 63 -26.89 -14.78 6.46
N SER A 64 -26.31 -13.90 7.26
CA SER A 64 -24.87 -13.87 7.48
C SER A 64 -24.40 -15.12 8.22
N ASP A 65 -23.45 -15.82 7.65
CA ASP A 65 -22.86 -17.04 8.19
C ASP A 65 -21.40 -16.76 8.61
N HIS A 66 -20.99 -17.39 9.72
CA HIS A 66 -19.64 -17.30 10.24
C HIS A 66 -18.98 -18.68 10.19
N PHE A 67 -17.95 -18.83 9.35
CA PHE A 67 -17.23 -20.08 9.13
C PHE A 67 -15.87 -20.04 9.84
N ILE A 68 -15.60 -21.00 10.70
CA ILE A 68 -14.32 -21.12 11.41
C ILE A 68 -13.56 -22.32 10.85
N ILE A 69 -12.36 -22.10 10.33
CA ILE A 69 -11.49 -23.19 9.89
C ILE A 69 -10.82 -23.79 11.14
N GLU A 70 -11.22 -25.01 11.53
CA GLU A 70 -10.63 -25.71 12.68
C GLU A 70 -9.39 -26.51 12.28
N ASP A 71 -9.43 -27.20 11.14
CA ASP A 71 -8.32 -28.00 10.62
C ASP A 71 -8.44 -28.17 9.09
N THR A 72 -7.53 -28.92 8.49
CA THR A 72 -7.60 -29.29 7.07
C THR A 72 -8.94 -29.97 6.75
N HIS A 73 -9.73 -29.35 5.88
CA HIS A 73 -11.06 -29.82 5.50
C HIS A 73 -12.09 -29.90 6.64
N SER A 74 -11.89 -29.14 7.74
CA SER A 74 -12.83 -29.08 8.85
C SER A 74 -13.29 -27.64 9.09
N ILE A 75 -14.59 -27.43 9.08
CA ILE A 75 -15.26 -26.13 9.25
C ILE A 75 -16.24 -26.20 10.40
N ALA A 76 -16.15 -25.27 11.34
CA ALA A 76 -17.17 -25.02 12.33
C ALA A 76 -18.05 -23.84 11.91
N THR A 77 -19.34 -23.98 12.03
CA THR A 77 -20.34 -22.91 11.86
C THR A 77 -21.64 -23.26 12.60
N ASN A 78 -22.31 -22.26 13.15
CA ASN A 78 -23.58 -22.39 13.87
C ASN A 78 -23.57 -23.49 14.97
N GLY A 79 -22.41 -23.67 15.65
CA GLY A 79 -22.24 -24.69 16.69
C GLY A 79 -22.11 -26.13 16.17
N MET A 80 -21.94 -26.32 14.86
CA MET A 80 -21.73 -27.62 14.21
C MET A 80 -20.35 -27.69 13.58
N THR A 81 -19.68 -28.82 13.59
CA THR A 81 -18.43 -29.09 12.88
C THR A 81 -18.68 -29.97 11.66
N PHE A 82 -18.23 -29.52 10.51
CA PHE A 82 -18.34 -30.25 9.24
C PHE A 82 -16.95 -30.71 8.81
N ASN A 83 -16.80 -32.01 8.57
CA ASN A 83 -15.55 -32.65 8.15
C ASN A 83 -15.60 -33.12 6.70
N ASN A 84 -14.45 -33.23 6.07
CA ASN A 84 -14.25 -33.54 4.65
C ASN A 84 -14.83 -32.47 3.70
N ILE A 85 -14.84 -31.23 4.15
CA ILE A 85 -15.27 -30.10 3.33
C ILE A 85 -14.08 -29.61 2.45
N THR A 86 -14.33 -29.54 1.17
CA THR A 86 -13.35 -29.03 0.19
C THR A 86 -13.79 -27.73 -0.46
N SER A 87 -15.06 -27.37 -0.29
CA SER A 87 -15.59 -26.10 -0.78
C SER A 87 -16.61 -25.53 0.22
N VAL A 88 -16.60 -24.22 0.37
CA VAL A 88 -17.60 -23.45 1.13
C VAL A 88 -18.15 -22.37 0.21
N VAL A 89 -19.46 -22.22 0.19
CA VAL A 89 -20.18 -21.14 -0.49
C VAL A 89 -20.92 -20.35 0.58
N GLY A 90 -20.64 -19.06 0.74
CA GLY A 90 -21.25 -18.21 1.77
C GLY A 90 -22.78 -18.22 1.68
N GLY A 91 -23.30 -17.99 0.49
CA GLY A 91 -24.74 -18.00 0.25
C GLY A 91 -25.31 -16.61 0.12
N GLY A 92 -26.19 -16.23 1.03
CA GLY A 92 -26.73 -14.86 1.01
C GLY A 92 -26.56 -14.20 2.35
N GLY A 93 -26.26 -12.91 2.34
CA GLY A 93 -25.97 -12.14 3.56
C GLY A 93 -24.61 -11.47 3.47
N ILE A 94 -23.99 -11.31 4.61
CA ILE A 94 -22.58 -10.89 4.73
C ILE A 94 -21.88 -12.03 5.48
N ASP A 95 -21.05 -12.76 4.77
CA ASP A 95 -20.45 -13.99 5.24
C ASP A 95 -18.98 -13.80 5.56
N ASP A 96 -18.52 -14.39 6.64
CA ASP A 96 -17.13 -14.27 7.05
C ASP A 96 -16.44 -15.59 7.34
N VAL A 97 -15.14 -15.64 7.11
CA VAL A 97 -14.28 -16.76 7.43
C VAL A 97 -13.29 -16.35 8.50
N GLN A 98 -13.23 -17.08 9.58
CA GLN A 98 -12.24 -16.95 10.62
C GLN A 98 -11.19 -18.05 10.53
N TYR A 99 -9.92 -17.66 10.62
CA TYR A 99 -8.80 -18.59 10.65
C TYR A 99 -7.65 -18.05 11.50
N ASP A 100 -7.18 -18.86 12.45
CA ASP A 100 -6.25 -18.42 13.48
C ASP A 100 -4.77 -18.39 13.08
N SER A 101 -4.39 -18.80 11.88
CA SER A 101 -2.99 -18.78 11.50
C SER A 101 -2.73 -18.79 10.01
N GLY A 102 -1.69 -18.11 9.57
CA GLY A 102 -1.04 -18.35 8.30
C GLY A 102 -1.10 -17.22 7.30
N SER A 103 -0.72 -17.58 6.09
CA SER A 103 -0.65 -16.73 4.93
C SER A 103 -1.83 -16.99 4.01
N TRP A 104 -2.29 -15.97 3.36
CA TRP A 104 -3.44 -15.98 2.46
C TRP A 104 -2.96 -15.75 1.03
N SER A 105 -3.52 -16.44 0.05
CA SER A 105 -3.24 -16.17 -1.38
C SER A 105 -4.52 -15.85 -2.10
N VAL A 106 -4.56 -14.70 -2.73
CA VAL A 106 -5.59 -14.35 -3.70
C VAL A 106 -5.34 -15.18 -4.97
N GLN A 107 -6.32 -15.92 -5.44
CA GLN A 107 -6.14 -16.76 -6.63
C GLN A 107 -6.91 -16.27 -7.85
N GLN A 108 -8.15 -15.82 -7.69
CA GLN A 108 -9.00 -15.21 -8.73
C GLN A 108 -10.07 -14.34 -8.07
N GLU A 109 -10.80 -13.56 -8.87
CA GLU A 109 -11.94 -12.81 -8.34
C GLU A 109 -12.89 -13.72 -7.57
N ASN A 110 -13.15 -13.38 -6.30
CA ASN A 110 -14.07 -14.05 -5.39
C ASN A 110 -13.76 -15.51 -5.05
N GLU A 111 -12.56 -16.02 -5.30
CA GLU A 111 -12.14 -17.35 -4.89
C GLU A 111 -10.94 -17.28 -3.92
N ILE A 112 -11.07 -17.94 -2.79
CA ILE A 112 -10.04 -18.08 -1.78
C ILE A 112 -9.79 -19.56 -1.55
N ASN A 113 -8.54 -19.97 -1.47
CA ASN A 113 -8.20 -21.33 -1.10
C ASN A 113 -7.37 -21.34 0.19
N LEU A 114 -7.90 -21.98 1.20
CA LEU A 114 -7.31 -22.07 2.53
C LEU A 114 -7.33 -23.52 3.01
N ARG A 115 -6.17 -24.05 3.39
CA ARG A 115 -6.02 -25.44 3.85
C ARG A 115 -6.70 -26.47 2.95
N GLY A 116 -6.72 -26.24 1.64
CA GLY A 116 -7.36 -27.10 0.67
C GLY A 116 -8.88 -26.96 0.59
N ILE A 117 -9.45 -25.93 1.22
CA ILE A 117 -10.86 -25.56 1.12
C ILE A 117 -10.99 -24.35 0.22
N ALA A 118 -11.77 -24.44 -0.84
CA ALA A 118 -12.12 -23.31 -1.69
C ALA A 118 -13.33 -22.58 -1.10
N PHE A 119 -13.24 -21.25 -0.98
CA PHE A 119 -14.33 -20.39 -0.50
C PHE A 119 -14.81 -19.49 -1.64
N SER A 120 -16.12 -19.31 -1.74
CA SER A 120 -16.78 -18.39 -2.65
C SER A 120 -17.97 -17.71 -1.97
N ASP A 121 -18.41 -16.57 -2.50
CA ASP A 121 -19.48 -15.74 -1.92
C ASP A 121 -19.19 -15.42 -0.42
N ILE A 122 -17.97 -14.95 -0.14
CA ILE A 122 -17.50 -14.52 1.18
C ILE A 122 -17.09 -13.06 1.08
N GLU A 123 -17.60 -12.21 1.96
CA GLU A 123 -17.32 -10.78 1.97
C GLU A 123 -16.14 -10.42 2.85
N SER A 124 -15.86 -11.22 3.87
CA SER A 124 -14.74 -10.88 4.75
C SER A 124 -14.01 -12.08 5.32
N ILE A 125 -12.74 -11.85 5.65
CA ILE A 125 -11.86 -12.82 6.28
C ILE A 125 -11.25 -12.19 7.53
N ASN A 126 -11.47 -12.84 8.65
CA ASN A 126 -10.97 -12.40 9.95
C ASN A 126 -9.82 -13.29 10.39
N VAL A 127 -8.65 -12.71 10.52
CA VAL A 127 -7.48 -13.38 11.08
C VAL A 127 -7.44 -13.09 12.57
N ASN A 128 -7.93 -14.01 13.39
CA ASN A 128 -8.03 -13.80 14.83
C ASN A 128 -6.66 -13.63 15.50
N ASN A 129 -6.62 -12.79 16.50
CA ASN A 129 -5.43 -12.38 17.21
C ASN A 129 -5.00 -13.41 18.27
N SER A 130 -4.67 -14.65 17.87
CA SER A 130 -3.98 -15.55 18.79
C SER A 130 -2.60 -14.94 19.10
N GLU A 131 -2.34 -14.67 20.38
CA GLU A 131 -1.07 -14.11 20.83
C GLU A 131 0.13 -14.86 20.25
N GLY A 132 0.94 -14.22 19.43
CA GLY A 132 2.22 -14.73 18.98
C GLY A 132 2.41 -14.98 17.47
N ILE A 133 1.45 -14.67 16.61
CA ILE A 133 1.65 -14.74 15.16
C ILE A 133 2.02 -13.34 14.65
N THR A 134 3.30 -13.14 14.33
CA THR A 134 3.88 -11.85 13.94
C THR A 134 3.85 -11.59 12.43
N GLU A 135 3.47 -12.55 11.61
CA GLU A 135 3.50 -12.40 10.15
C GLU A 135 2.21 -12.94 9.53
N ARG A 136 1.24 -12.06 9.36
CA ARG A 136 0.02 -12.35 8.62
C ARG A 136 0.15 -11.76 7.25
N THR A 137 0.47 -12.60 6.29
CA THR A 137 0.77 -12.18 4.94
C THR A 137 -0.41 -12.43 4.02
N LEU A 138 -0.83 -11.39 3.32
CA LEU A 138 -1.71 -11.50 2.17
C LEU A 138 -0.85 -11.52 0.90
N TYR A 139 -0.87 -12.63 0.18
CA TYR A 139 -0.18 -12.77 -1.07
C TYR A 139 -1.07 -12.42 -2.25
N GLY A 140 -0.57 -11.62 -3.15
CA GLY A 140 -1.17 -11.40 -4.46
C GLY A 140 -1.10 -12.62 -5.38
N SER A 141 -1.68 -12.50 -6.54
CA SER A 141 -1.66 -13.49 -7.62
C SER A 141 -0.42 -13.32 -8.51
N SER A 142 -0.41 -13.90 -9.69
CA SER A 142 0.59 -13.64 -10.74
C SER A 142 0.07 -12.70 -11.84
N SER A 143 -1.08 -12.10 -11.63
CA SER A 143 -1.73 -11.13 -12.52
C SER A 143 -1.80 -9.78 -11.81
N ASP A 144 -2.27 -8.76 -12.49
CA ASP A 144 -2.49 -7.44 -11.91
C ASP A 144 -3.43 -7.53 -10.71
N ASP A 145 -2.96 -7.13 -9.54
CA ASP A 145 -3.75 -7.07 -8.31
C ASP A 145 -3.99 -5.61 -7.89
N SER A 146 -5.16 -5.37 -7.28
CA SER A 146 -5.52 -4.05 -6.80
C SER A 146 -5.94 -4.12 -5.34
N PHE A 147 -5.04 -3.73 -4.46
CA PHE A 147 -5.24 -3.71 -3.02
C PHE A 147 -5.76 -2.33 -2.58
N PHE A 148 -6.67 -2.32 -1.63
CA PHE A 148 -7.17 -1.12 -1.02
C PHE A 148 -7.07 -1.21 0.50
N LEU A 149 -6.32 -0.31 1.12
CA LEU A 149 -6.21 -0.20 2.56
C LEU A 149 -7.45 0.53 3.09
N GLU A 150 -8.23 -0.11 3.95
CA GLU A 150 -9.46 0.48 4.50
C GLU A 150 -9.25 1.09 5.89
N ASP A 151 -8.36 0.48 6.70
CA ASP A 151 -8.01 0.90 8.05
C ASP A 151 -6.71 0.20 8.49
N GLU A 152 -6.24 0.46 9.72
CA GLU A 152 -5.09 -0.26 10.30
C GLU A 152 -5.27 -1.78 10.16
N ASN A 153 -4.28 -2.44 9.59
CA ASN A 153 -4.27 -3.89 9.34
C ASN A 153 -5.48 -4.43 8.55
N THR A 154 -6.17 -3.58 7.78
CA THR A 154 -7.38 -3.96 7.04
C THR A 154 -7.21 -3.69 5.55
N VAL A 155 -7.34 -4.73 4.74
CA VAL A 155 -7.12 -4.70 3.29
C VAL A 155 -8.32 -5.25 2.55
N ARG A 156 -8.76 -4.56 1.51
CA ARG A 156 -9.76 -5.07 0.58
C ARG A 156 -9.13 -5.35 -0.77
N ILE A 157 -9.41 -6.52 -1.31
CA ILE A 157 -9.04 -6.93 -2.66
C ILE A 157 -10.13 -7.83 -3.24
N ASN A 158 -10.47 -7.66 -4.51
CA ASN A 158 -11.47 -8.46 -5.22
C ASN A 158 -12.84 -8.51 -4.51
N GLY A 159 -13.23 -7.42 -3.83
CA GLY A 159 -14.50 -7.32 -3.09
C GLY A 159 -14.49 -7.98 -1.72
N ILE A 160 -13.38 -8.58 -1.30
CA ILE A 160 -13.23 -9.26 0.00
C ILE A 160 -12.38 -8.40 0.92
N THR A 161 -12.83 -8.19 2.15
CA THR A 161 -12.10 -7.47 3.19
C THR A 161 -11.36 -8.46 4.10
N TYR A 162 -10.06 -8.26 4.25
CA TYR A 162 -9.16 -9.05 5.10
C TYR A 162 -8.78 -8.21 6.33
N TYR A 163 -9.06 -8.71 7.51
CA TYR A 163 -8.73 -8.07 8.77
C TYR A 163 -7.48 -8.70 9.41
N GLY A 164 -6.69 -7.87 10.06
CA GLY A 164 -5.51 -8.31 10.81
C GLY A 164 -4.31 -8.63 9.92
N ILE A 165 -4.19 -8.04 8.75
CA ILE A 165 -3.05 -8.20 7.85
C ILE A 165 -1.90 -7.30 8.32
N GLY A 166 -0.69 -7.86 8.42
CA GLY A 166 0.53 -7.11 8.74
C GLY A 166 1.51 -7.00 7.57
N LEU A 167 1.34 -7.83 6.54
CA LEU A 167 2.18 -7.81 5.35
C LEU A 167 1.35 -8.11 4.10
N ILE A 168 1.51 -7.29 3.08
CA ILE A 168 1.08 -7.57 1.72
C ILE A 168 2.33 -7.90 0.90
N ASP A 169 2.32 -9.04 0.22
CA ASP A 169 3.30 -9.41 -0.80
C ASP A 169 2.56 -9.62 -2.12
N ALA A 170 2.57 -8.62 -2.98
CA ALA A 170 1.89 -8.67 -4.27
C ALA A 170 2.52 -9.70 -5.23
N ARG A 171 3.73 -10.18 -4.89
CA ARG A 171 4.53 -11.12 -5.69
C ARG A 171 5.06 -10.50 -6.98
N THR A 172 5.56 -11.33 -7.86
CA THR A 172 6.11 -10.90 -9.14
C THR A 172 5.19 -11.33 -10.28
N GLY A 173 4.82 -10.40 -11.10
CA GLY A 173 4.00 -10.61 -12.31
C GLY A 173 2.76 -9.73 -12.28
N GLY A 174 2.42 -9.16 -13.41
CA GLY A 174 1.39 -8.14 -13.50
C GLY A 174 1.89 -6.72 -13.19
N VAL A 175 0.98 -5.81 -13.06
CA VAL A 175 1.18 -4.46 -12.52
C VAL A 175 0.29 -4.31 -11.30
N ASP A 176 0.91 -4.38 -10.13
CA ASP A 176 0.19 -4.39 -8.87
C ASP A 176 0.04 -2.99 -8.29
N THR A 177 -1.15 -2.69 -7.84
CA THR A 177 -1.51 -1.35 -7.34
C THR A 177 -2.02 -1.43 -5.91
N ILE A 178 -1.64 -0.46 -5.09
CA ILE A 178 -2.20 -0.28 -3.76
C ILE A 178 -2.67 1.16 -3.55
N ALA A 179 -3.79 1.33 -2.84
CA ALA A 179 -4.38 2.63 -2.51
C ALA A 179 -5.00 2.62 -1.11
N GLY A 180 -5.50 3.77 -0.64
CA GLY A 180 -6.28 3.88 0.60
C GLY A 180 -5.50 4.40 1.80
N SER A 181 -4.40 5.12 1.58
CA SER A 181 -3.69 5.86 2.62
C SER A 181 -3.25 7.22 2.10
N ASP A 182 -3.13 8.17 3.00
CA ASP A 182 -2.56 9.50 2.74
C ASP A 182 -1.08 9.59 3.16
N THR A 183 -0.56 8.59 3.88
CA THR A 183 0.81 8.57 4.38
C THR A 183 1.49 7.25 4.09
N TRP A 184 2.65 7.33 3.43
CA TRP A 184 3.44 6.19 2.99
C TRP A 184 4.87 6.32 3.49
N ASN A 185 5.34 5.34 4.26
CA ASN A 185 6.72 5.26 4.74
C ASN A 185 7.53 4.36 3.79
N ILE A 186 8.64 4.85 3.30
CA ILE A 186 9.55 4.06 2.48
C ILE A 186 10.34 3.10 3.37
N LEU A 187 10.44 1.86 2.93
CA LEU A 187 11.26 0.83 3.53
C LEU A 187 12.40 0.44 2.58
N ALA A 188 13.41 -0.25 3.09
CA ALA A 188 14.50 -0.77 2.25
C ALA A 188 14.02 -1.70 1.12
N THR A 189 12.89 -2.36 1.30
CA THR A 189 12.29 -3.29 0.33
C THR A 189 10.78 -3.11 0.28
N GLY A 190 10.30 -1.96 -0.21
CA GLY A 190 8.87 -1.71 -0.31
C GLY A 190 8.43 -0.44 0.39
N THR A 191 7.21 -0.44 0.89
CA THR A 191 6.62 0.68 1.63
C THR A 191 5.75 0.18 2.77
N GLU A 192 5.35 1.09 3.66
CA GLU A 192 4.45 0.79 4.78
C GLU A 192 3.36 1.87 4.88
N ALA A 193 2.14 1.46 5.16
CA ALA A 193 1.04 2.34 5.49
C ALA A 193 0.03 1.61 6.39
N LEU A 194 -0.61 2.30 7.32
CA LEU A 194 -1.64 1.75 8.22
C LEU A 194 -1.20 0.46 8.94
N ASP A 195 0.06 0.44 9.44
CA ASP A 195 0.70 -0.70 10.10
C ASP A 195 0.81 -1.97 9.22
N ILE A 196 0.76 -1.81 7.90
CA ILE A 196 0.91 -2.89 6.92
C ILE A 196 2.19 -2.68 6.12
N GLU A 197 3.14 -3.61 6.20
CA GLU A 197 4.28 -3.67 5.30
C GLU A 197 3.83 -4.14 3.91
N ILE A 198 4.33 -3.50 2.84
CA ILE A 198 3.88 -3.76 1.47
C ILE A 198 5.11 -4.00 0.59
N LYS A 199 5.11 -5.14 -0.09
CA LYS A 199 6.20 -5.58 -0.97
C LYS A 199 5.71 -5.93 -2.36
N ASN A 200 6.62 -5.76 -3.33
CA ASN A 200 6.41 -6.16 -4.73
C ASN A 200 5.21 -5.50 -5.40
N VAL A 201 4.81 -4.29 -4.98
CA VAL A 201 3.84 -3.46 -5.71
C VAL A 201 4.57 -2.54 -6.68
N ASP A 202 3.94 -2.22 -7.81
CA ASP A 202 4.49 -1.32 -8.83
C ASP A 202 3.98 0.11 -8.67
N LYS A 203 2.75 0.25 -8.21
CA LYS A 203 2.07 1.55 -8.11
C LYS A 203 1.42 1.73 -6.74
N VAL A 204 1.60 2.91 -6.19
CA VAL A 204 0.90 3.41 -5.02
C VAL A 204 0.06 4.61 -5.43
N ILE A 205 -1.21 4.59 -5.11
CA ILE A 205 -2.13 5.72 -5.33
C ILE A 205 -2.54 6.26 -3.97
N SER A 206 -1.94 7.39 -3.59
CA SER A 206 -2.31 8.04 -2.35
C SER A 206 -3.70 8.67 -2.44
N ASP A 207 -4.34 8.83 -1.31
CA ASP A 207 -5.52 9.67 -1.19
C ASP A 207 -5.18 11.14 -1.48
N GLU A 208 -6.14 12.04 -1.48
CA GLU A 208 -5.91 13.45 -1.80
C GLU A 208 -4.79 14.04 -0.91
N SER A 209 -3.76 14.62 -1.55
CA SER A 209 -2.64 15.30 -0.88
C SER A 209 -1.73 14.38 -0.06
N GLY A 210 -1.36 13.24 -0.63
CA GLY A 210 -0.53 12.23 0.03
C GLY A 210 0.86 12.70 0.45
N GLN A 211 1.38 12.07 1.50
CA GLN A 211 2.71 12.27 2.03
C GLN A 211 3.56 11.01 1.83
N LEU A 212 4.78 11.20 1.33
CA LEU A 212 5.81 10.18 1.21
C LEU A 212 6.94 10.50 2.18
N ILE A 213 7.32 9.55 3.02
CA ILE A 213 8.36 9.69 4.02
C ILE A 213 9.50 8.74 3.68
N GLY A 214 10.68 9.29 3.46
CA GLY A 214 11.91 8.53 3.20
C GLY A 214 12.39 7.73 4.39
N THR A 215 13.49 7.04 4.19
CA THR A 215 14.13 6.20 5.21
C THR A 215 15.03 7.04 6.14
N GLY A 216 15.84 6.38 6.96
CA GLY A 216 16.92 7.03 7.71
C GLY A 216 18.29 6.91 7.02
N ALA A 217 18.32 6.59 5.72
CA ALA A 217 19.50 6.48 4.87
C ALA A 217 19.31 7.34 3.62
N ASP A 218 20.35 7.48 2.81
CA ASP A 218 20.30 8.27 1.57
C ASP A 218 19.24 7.70 0.61
N ASP A 219 18.24 8.50 0.27
CA ASP A 219 17.15 8.16 -0.62
C ASP A 219 17.23 8.89 -1.96
N ILE A 220 16.71 8.28 -3.02
CA ILE A 220 16.65 8.90 -4.36
C ILE A 220 15.21 8.95 -4.82
N PHE A 221 14.62 10.12 -4.80
CA PHE A 221 13.27 10.41 -5.27
C PHE A 221 13.32 10.86 -6.73
N ASN A 222 12.79 10.05 -7.65
CA ASN A 222 12.70 10.42 -9.06
C ASN A 222 11.35 11.07 -9.32
N LEU A 223 11.34 12.38 -9.60
CA LEU A 223 10.15 13.09 -10.03
C LEU A 223 9.87 12.76 -11.50
N VAL A 224 8.75 12.14 -11.76
CA VAL A 224 8.33 11.66 -13.08
C VAL A 224 6.94 12.20 -13.43
N VAL A 225 6.53 12.02 -14.67
CA VAL A 225 5.15 12.24 -15.11
C VAL A 225 4.47 10.90 -15.25
N SER A 226 3.33 10.73 -14.61
CA SER A 226 2.51 9.52 -14.72
C SER A 226 1.97 9.31 -16.14
N GLU A 227 1.43 8.14 -16.42
CA GLU A 227 0.79 7.84 -17.71
C GLU A 227 -0.41 8.77 -17.98
N GLU A 228 -1.03 9.31 -16.93
CA GLU A 228 -2.17 10.24 -16.99
C GLU A 228 -1.73 11.70 -17.17
N GLY A 229 -0.44 11.98 -17.07
CA GLY A 229 0.15 13.30 -17.26
C GLY A 229 0.35 14.09 -15.95
N ASP A 230 0.04 13.50 -14.80
CA ASP A 230 0.20 14.10 -13.50
C ASP A 230 1.59 13.83 -12.90
N SER A 231 2.00 14.68 -11.96
CA SER A 231 3.27 14.49 -11.24
C SER A 231 3.21 13.24 -10.36
N ALA A 232 4.28 12.47 -10.39
CA ALA A 232 4.46 11.29 -9.56
C ALA A 232 5.91 11.20 -9.06
N VAL A 233 6.11 10.47 -7.98
CA VAL A 233 7.43 10.20 -7.41
C VAL A 233 7.73 8.72 -7.52
N MET A 234 8.87 8.37 -8.06
CA MET A 234 9.33 6.99 -8.13
C MET A 234 10.54 6.79 -7.21
N ILE A 235 10.45 5.79 -6.34
CA ILE A 235 11.53 5.34 -5.45
C ILE A 235 11.45 3.83 -5.29
N ASN A 236 12.59 3.15 -5.27
CA ASN A 236 12.70 1.69 -5.17
C ASN A 236 11.83 0.93 -6.20
N ASP A 237 11.78 1.44 -7.44
CA ASP A 237 10.95 0.93 -8.55
C ASP A 237 9.43 1.01 -8.32
N ILE A 238 8.97 1.68 -7.25
CA ILE A 238 7.55 1.92 -6.96
C ILE A 238 7.19 3.35 -7.38
N THR A 239 6.11 3.50 -8.12
CA THR A 239 5.58 4.80 -8.54
C THR A 239 4.47 5.26 -7.60
N PHE A 240 4.66 6.38 -6.94
CA PHE A 240 3.69 7.02 -6.03
C PHE A 240 2.99 8.18 -6.73
N SER A 241 1.67 8.09 -6.83
CA SER A 241 0.79 9.12 -7.41
C SER A 241 -0.02 9.85 -6.34
N ASN A 242 -0.51 11.05 -6.66
CA ASN A 242 -1.24 11.94 -5.75
C ASN A 242 -0.43 12.37 -4.51
N ILE A 243 0.89 12.44 -4.65
CA ILE A 243 1.78 12.91 -3.58
C ILE A 243 1.88 14.44 -3.67
N SER A 244 1.70 15.11 -2.54
CA SER A 244 1.87 16.57 -2.40
C SER A 244 3.03 16.94 -1.49
N LEU A 245 3.50 16.01 -0.66
CA LEU A 245 4.60 16.21 0.26
C LEU A 245 5.56 15.01 0.21
N VAL A 246 6.84 15.29 0.10
CA VAL A 246 7.94 14.33 0.26
C VAL A 246 8.86 14.83 1.36
N SER A 247 9.12 14.00 2.36
CA SER A 247 10.16 14.22 3.36
C SER A 247 11.29 13.22 3.12
N GLY A 248 12.52 13.70 2.92
CA GLY A 248 13.69 12.82 2.72
C GLY A 248 14.00 11.99 3.96
N GLY A 249 13.88 12.59 5.13
CA GLY A 249 14.18 11.92 6.41
C GLY A 249 15.57 12.26 6.92
N GLN A 250 16.36 11.24 7.22
CA GLN A 250 17.77 11.41 7.57
C GLN A 250 18.62 10.80 6.46
N GLY A 251 19.72 11.43 6.14
CA GLY A 251 20.60 10.97 5.07
C GLY A 251 21.09 12.13 4.23
N GLU A 252 21.61 11.81 3.07
CA GLU A 252 21.93 12.74 1.98
C GLU A 252 20.94 12.48 0.83
N ASP A 253 19.74 13.08 0.92
CA ASP A 253 18.62 12.73 0.07
C ASP A 253 18.63 13.53 -1.23
N LEU A 254 18.33 12.85 -2.34
CA LEU A 254 18.39 13.39 -3.68
C LEU A 254 17.01 13.37 -4.35
N VAL A 255 16.54 14.53 -4.79
CA VAL A 255 15.45 14.62 -5.76
C VAL A 255 16.04 14.75 -7.15
N THR A 256 15.64 13.88 -8.07
CA THR A 256 16.10 13.93 -9.46
C THR A 256 14.95 13.95 -10.45
N THR A 257 15.14 14.58 -11.60
CA THR A 257 14.17 14.59 -12.70
C THR A 257 14.83 14.86 -14.03
N GLU A 258 14.35 14.24 -15.09
CA GLU A 258 14.75 14.57 -16.47
C GLU A 258 14.00 15.79 -17.04
N LEU A 259 13.03 16.30 -16.31
CA LEU A 259 12.21 17.46 -16.71
C LEU A 259 12.97 18.76 -16.46
N SER A 260 12.70 19.75 -17.29
CA SER A 260 13.03 21.13 -16.97
C SER A 260 12.07 21.65 -15.91
N GLN A 261 12.60 22.17 -14.81
CA GLN A 261 11.80 22.44 -13.61
C GLN A 261 12.06 23.83 -13.04
N THR A 262 11.01 24.45 -12.50
CA THR A 262 11.14 25.61 -11.61
C THR A 262 10.95 25.17 -10.17
N TRP A 263 11.94 25.46 -9.35
CA TRP A 263 11.96 25.16 -7.93
C TRP A 263 11.75 26.44 -7.14
N TYR A 264 10.77 26.44 -6.23
CA TYR A 264 10.44 27.57 -5.39
C TYR A 264 10.87 27.27 -3.96
N LEU A 265 11.79 28.10 -3.44
CA LEU A 265 12.22 28.00 -2.05
C LEU A 265 11.10 28.45 -1.12
N ALA A 266 10.95 27.79 0.02
CA ALA A 266 10.06 28.21 1.09
C ALA A 266 10.83 28.64 2.34
N ASP A 267 10.21 29.45 3.18
CA ASP A 267 10.82 30.02 4.39
C ASP A 267 11.18 28.97 5.46
N ASP A 268 10.61 27.78 5.38
CA ASP A 268 10.84 26.66 6.29
C ASP A 268 11.96 25.70 5.83
N GLY A 269 12.61 26.04 4.71
CA GLY A 269 13.66 25.21 4.12
C GLY A 269 13.16 24.13 3.16
N SER A 270 11.85 24.04 2.95
CA SER A 270 11.29 23.15 1.92
C SER A 270 11.37 23.76 0.53
N VAL A 271 11.16 22.95 -0.50
CA VAL A 271 11.21 23.34 -1.91
C VAL A 271 9.99 22.79 -2.65
N LEU A 272 9.26 23.65 -3.32
CA LEU A 272 8.15 23.27 -4.17
C LEU A 272 8.60 23.10 -5.63
N GLY A 273 8.31 21.94 -6.19
CA GLY A 273 8.52 21.63 -7.60
C GLY A 273 7.42 20.72 -8.13
N ASN A 274 6.82 21.07 -9.26
CA ASN A 274 5.74 20.28 -9.89
C ASN A 274 4.56 19.99 -8.96
N ASP A 275 4.16 20.96 -8.16
CA ASP A 275 3.09 20.88 -7.15
C ASP A 275 3.38 19.91 -5.98
N ILE A 276 4.61 19.41 -5.87
CA ILE A 276 5.07 18.58 -4.76
C ILE A 276 6.03 19.39 -3.89
N ASN A 277 5.79 19.41 -2.60
CA ASN A 277 6.67 20.05 -1.62
C ASN A 277 7.69 19.03 -1.09
N PHE A 278 8.98 19.34 -1.19
CA PHE A 278 10.09 18.52 -0.74
C PHE A 278 10.70 19.14 0.51
N SER A 279 10.84 18.38 1.56
CA SER A 279 11.49 18.76 2.82
C SER A 279 12.56 17.73 3.19
N GLU A 280 13.55 18.14 3.98
CA GLU A 280 14.62 17.24 4.43
C GLU A 280 15.30 16.56 3.24
N VAL A 281 15.63 17.34 2.20
CA VAL A 281 16.40 16.89 1.03
C VAL A 281 17.61 17.80 0.86
N GLU A 282 18.78 17.24 0.58
CA GLU A 282 20.04 17.96 0.50
C GLU A 282 20.43 18.28 -0.94
N ARG A 283 19.88 17.54 -1.89
CA ARG A 283 20.27 17.69 -3.30
C ARG A 283 19.07 17.62 -4.24
N ILE A 284 19.10 18.48 -5.25
CA ILE A 284 18.11 18.49 -6.34
C ILE A 284 18.85 18.51 -7.66
N ASN A 285 18.60 17.52 -8.52
CA ASN A 285 19.19 17.42 -9.84
C ASN A 285 18.09 17.36 -10.90
N SER A 286 18.02 18.36 -11.77
CA SER A 286 17.07 18.39 -12.89
C SER A 286 17.80 18.69 -14.20
N SER A 287 17.17 18.39 -15.33
CA SER A 287 17.82 18.54 -16.64
C SER A 287 18.18 19.99 -16.96
N LEU A 288 17.29 20.93 -16.64
CA LEU A 288 17.49 22.39 -16.65
C LEU A 288 16.58 22.97 -15.57
N SER A 289 17.13 23.75 -14.65
CA SER A 289 16.32 24.32 -13.57
C SER A 289 16.41 25.83 -13.45
N ARG A 290 15.29 26.39 -13.01
CA ARG A 290 15.21 27.74 -12.45
C ARG A 290 14.97 27.62 -10.96
N VAL A 291 15.75 28.31 -10.16
CA VAL A 291 15.57 28.39 -8.70
C VAL A 291 15.00 29.75 -8.38
N VAL A 292 13.87 29.79 -7.67
CA VAL A 292 13.19 31.02 -7.28
C VAL A 292 13.23 31.14 -5.77
N GLY A 293 13.76 32.20 -5.27
CA GLY A 293 13.84 32.53 -3.85
C GLY A 293 12.49 32.83 -3.21
N THR A 294 12.53 33.11 -1.94
CA THR A 294 11.35 33.51 -1.13
C THR A 294 11.01 34.99 -1.35
N LEU A 295 10.08 35.53 -0.58
CA LEU A 295 9.83 36.99 -0.56
C LEU A 295 10.68 37.71 0.50
N LYS A 296 11.62 37.01 1.14
CA LYS A 296 12.55 37.53 2.14
C LYS A 296 13.97 37.57 1.58
N GLU A 297 14.94 37.78 2.45
CA GLU A 297 16.36 37.74 2.06
C GLU A 297 16.78 36.28 1.91
N ASP A 298 17.30 35.96 0.70
CA ASP A 298 17.82 34.63 0.37
C ASP A 298 19.32 34.71 0.12
N SER A 299 20.05 33.66 0.39
CA SER A 299 21.46 33.52 0.08
C SER A 299 21.67 32.40 -0.94
N PHE A 300 22.32 32.77 -2.05
CA PHE A 300 22.66 31.84 -3.12
C PHE A 300 24.19 31.76 -3.23
N GLU A 301 24.73 30.56 -3.19
CA GLU A 301 26.15 30.30 -3.37
C GLU A 301 26.39 29.51 -4.66
N VAL A 302 27.16 30.09 -5.60
CA VAL A 302 27.51 29.38 -6.84
C VAL A 302 28.70 28.49 -6.62
N VAL A 303 28.54 27.23 -6.96
CA VAL A 303 29.59 26.20 -6.83
C VAL A 303 30.52 26.25 -8.04
N ASP A 304 31.83 26.31 -7.79
CA ASP A 304 32.85 26.50 -8.82
C ASP A 304 32.88 25.41 -9.89
N GLY A 305 33.03 25.82 -11.13
CA GLY A 305 33.19 24.92 -12.29
C GLY A 305 31.97 24.13 -12.68
N THR A 306 30.83 24.36 -12.03
CA THR A 306 29.57 23.66 -12.29
C THR A 306 28.43 24.65 -12.51
N ARG A 307 27.30 24.13 -13.02
CA ARG A 307 26.05 24.89 -13.08
C ARG A 307 25.20 24.57 -11.84
N SER A 308 25.77 24.75 -10.67
CA SER A 308 25.17 24.41 -9.40
C SER A 308 25.13 25.57 -8.44
N VAL A 309 24.06 25.61 -7.64
CA VAL A 309 23.82 26.66 -6.66
C VAL A 309 23.40 26.01 -5.35
N ILE A 310 23.98 26.47 -4.24
CA ILE A 310 23.46 26.12 -2.90
C ILE A 310 22.53 27.25 -2.47
N ALA A 311 21.33 26.89 -2.09
CA ALA A 311 20.34 27.79 -1.50
C ALA A 311 19.57 27.05 -0.40
N ASN A 312 19.41 27.68 0.77
CA ASN A 312 18.77 27.08 1.96
C ASN A 312 19.36 25.69 2.32
N ASP A 313 20.70 25.56 2.26
CA ASP A 313 21.47 24.33 2.48
C ASP A 313 21.19 23.18 1.47
N ILE A 314 20.43 23.44 0.41
CA ILE A 314 20.14 22.50 -0.66
C ILE A 314 21.03 22.78 -1.87
N LEU A 315 21.69 21.74 -2.39
CA LEU A 315 22.47 21.80 -3.61
C LEU A 315 21.59 21.55 -4.84
N PHE A 316 21.36 22.59 -5.63
CA PHE A 316 20.69 22.51 -6.94
C PHE A 316 21.72 22.30 -8.04
N GLU A 317 21.58 21.25 -8.83
CA GLU A 317 22.44 20.93 -9.97
C GLU A 317 21.76 21.27 -11.30
N ASN A 318 22.56 21.60 -12.33
CA ASN A 318 22.09 21.99 -13.68
C ASN A 318 21.19 23.24 -13.69
N VAL A 319 21.48 24.22 -12.85
CA VAL A 319 20.73 25.47 -12.74
C VAL A 319 21.03 26.37 -13.95
N ASP A 320 19.99 26.87 -14.60
CA ASP A 320 20.06 27.78 -15.72
C ASP A 320 19.76 29.23 -15.31
N GLU A 321 18.90 29.41 -14.33
CA GLU A 321 18.44 30.72 -13.83
C GLU A 321 18.23 30.69 -12.32
N VAL A 322 18.61 31.74 -11.65
CA VAL A 322 18.29 32.01 -10.24
C VAL A 322 17.55 33.36 -10.20
N ASP A 323 16.41 33.39 -9.54
CA ASP A 323 15.59 34.57 -9.32
C ASP A 323 15.39 34.73 -7.80
N GLY A 324 15.94 35.80 -7.23
CA GLY A 324 15.82 36.07 -5.80
C GLY A 324 14.38 36.27 -5.34
N ASN A 325 13.52 36.86 -6.23
CA ASN A 325 12.09 37.07 -5.95
C ASN A 325 11.79 37.92 -4.70
N SER A 326 12.80 38.63 -4.16
CA SER A 326 12.64 39.39 -2.93
C SER A 326 11.61 40.53 -3.06
N SER A 327 10.89 40.76 -1.98
CA SER A 327 9.96 41.90 -1.88
C SER A 327 10.73 43.21 -1.61
N VAL A 328 10.07 44.37 -1.79
CA VAL A 328 10.67 45.67 -1.51
C VAL A 328 11.13 45.77 -0.06
N GLY A 329 12.42 45.97 0.13
CA GLY A 329 13.05 46.12 1.45
C GLY A 329 13.87 44.90 1.91
N PHE A 330 13.92 43.84 1.13
CA PHE A 330 14.82 42.72 1.29
C PHE A 330 15.86 42.69 0.17
N ASN A 331 17.05 42.19 0.45
CA ASN A 331 18.12 42.07 -0.54
C ASN A 331 18.69 40.66 -0.50
N ASP A 332 18.59 39.98 -1.60
CA ASP A 332 19.19 38.65 -1.75
C ASP A 332 20.69 38.79 -1.94
N GLU A 333 21.44 37.83 -1.44
CA GLU A 333 22.88 37.77 -1.56
C GLU A 333 23.29 36.66 -2.54
N LEU A 334 24.13 37.02 -3.52
CA LEU A 334 24.75 36.04 -4.39
C LEU A 334 26.25 35.96 -4.08
N THR A 335 26.67 34.86 -3.53
CA THR A 335 28.09 34.56 -3.26
C THR A 335 28.68 33.74 -4.42
N ILE A 336 29.77 34.17 -4.99
CA ILE A 336 30.48 33.46 -6.05
C ILE A 336 31.85 33.07 -5.52
N ILE A 337 32.06 31.79 -5.28
CA ILE A 337 33.32 31.21 -4.82
C ILE A 337 34.05 30.63 -6.03
N SER A 338 34.48 31.50 -6.96
CA SER A 338 35.28 31.04 -8.10
C SER A 338 35.97 32.18 -8.86
N ASP A 339 36.99 31.83 -9.65
CA ASP A 339 37.62 32.72 -10.62
C ASP A 339 36.75 32.96 -11.88
N SER A 340 35.43 32.74 -11.80
CA SER A 340 34.51 32.84 -12.94
C SER A 340 34.23 34.29 -13.34
N MET A 341 34.06 34.51 -14.65
CA MET A 341 33.66 35.81 -15.19
C MET A 341 32.19 36.07 -14.87
N VAL A 342 31.91 37.14 -14.12
CA VAL A 342 30.54 37.59 -13.83
C VAL A 342 30.12 38.62 -14.87
N THR A 343 29.04 38.34 -15.60
CA THR A 343 28.43 39.30 -16.52
C THR A 343 27.13 39.83 -15.92
N ILE A 344 27.04 41.12 -15.67
CA ILE A 344 25.82 41.77 -15.21
C ILE A 344 25.09 42.36 -16.39
N SER A 345 23.88 41.90 -16.70
CA SER A 345 22.99 42.49 -17.72
C SER A 345 21.79 43.13 -17.05
N ASN A 346 21.50 44.40 -17.38
CA ASN A 346 20.28 45.08 -16.97
C ASN A 346 19.31 45.14 -18.17
N GLN A 347 18.03 45.05 -17.97
CA GLN A 347 16.98 45.13 -19.03
C GLN A 347 16.93 46.44 -19.81
N GLY A 348 17.97 47.19 -19.87
CA GLY A 348 18.11 48.44 -20.61
C GLY A 348 19.49 48.70 -21.18
N GLY A 349 20.46 47.85 -20.99
CA GLY A 349 21.81 47.99 -21.51
C GLY A 349 22.79 47.04 -20.86
N VAL A 350 23.54 46.33 -21.68
CA VAL A 350 24.60 45.43 -21.22
C VAL A 350 25.75 46.28 -20.68
N SER A 351 26.04 46.18 -19.38
CA SER A 351 27.32 46.62 -18.85
C SER A 351 28.16 45.37 -18.53
N THR A 352 29.09 45.06 -19.40
CA THR A 352 30.14 44.06 -19.15
C THR A 352 31.16 44.64 -18.22
N LEU A 353 31.31 44.10 -17.03
CA LEU A 353 32.50 44.32 -16.21
C LEU A 353 33.58 43.33 -16.66
N ASP A 354 34.33 43.69 -17.71
CA ASP A 354 35.51 42.94 -18.15
C ASP A 354 36.65 43.12 -17.15
N ARG A 355 36.57 42.49 -16.02
CA ARG A 355 37.73 42.16 -15.16
C ARG A 355 37.44 40.91 -14.38
N PRO A 356 38.32 39.91 -14.46
CA PRO A 356 38.31 38.85 -13.46
C PRO A 356 38.63 39.54 -12.12
N ARG A 357 37.65 39.61 -11.23
CA ARG A 357 37.94 39.88 -9.82
C ARG A 357 38.36 38.54 -9.24
N THR A 358 39.68 38.36 -9.11
CA THR A 358 40.19 37.61 -7.99
C THR A 358 39.60 38.26 -6.75
N LEU A 359 38.67 37.68 -6.09
CA LEU A 359 38.32 38.00 -4.72
C LEU A 359 39.57 37.64 -3.92
N SER A 360 40.48 38.67 -3.76
CA SER A 360 41.63 38.55 -2.89
C SER A 360 41.07 38.32 -1.48
N GLU A 361 41.69 37.39 -0.79
CA GLU A 361 41.59 37.15 0.65
C GLU A 361 41.91 38.41 1.47
N GLU A 362 41.17 39.46 1.39
CA GLU A 362 41.28 40.63 2.26
C GLU A 362 39.89 40.94 2.84
N GLY A 363 39.57 40.23 3.88
CA GLY A 363 38.38 40.45 4.68
C GLY A 363 38.30 39.47 5.86
N LEU A 364 39.42 39.32 6.57
CA LEU A 364 39.44 38.82 7.96
C LEU A 364 39.43 39.97 8.94
#